data_9014ebd79b39dbd2fead364ebe70bc83
#
_entry.id   9014ebd79b39dbd2fead364ebe70bc83
#
_cell.length_a   1.000
_cell.length_b   1.000
_cell.length_c   1.000
_cell.angle_alpha   90.00
_cell.angle_beta   90.00
_cell.angle_gamma   90.00
#
_symmetry.space_group_name_H-M   'P 1'
#
loop_
_entity.id
_entity.type
_entity.pdbx_description
1 polymer ?
#
loop_
_entity_poly.entity_id
_entity_poly.type
_entity_poly.pdbx_seq_one_letter_code
_entity_poly.pdbx_strand_id
1 'polypeptide(L)'
;RFQQLMPQNILPFESRTPRPTGVRAVVTGQVGLEKKDFLQQVVDIARSKGREVQLFNVGELMYAEAPDIVPGRILDLSRQRLTTLRRSVFKDILRAAATGVDLIVNTHATFRWKHGLFPAYDHAQMRELDADLYVTLVDNVDAAHERLERDHDIRHTLKDILVWREEEIVVTEAMADAIAGYGQAYVLSRSNSRINALALYRLMYEPQRKRVYPSFPMTHVM
;
A
#
# COMPACT_ATOMS: atom_id res chain seq x y z
N ARG A 1 27.14 -28.69 -2.22
CA ARG A 1 27.84 -27.72 -3.14
C ARG A 1 26.90 -26.60 -3.63
N PHE A 2 25.96 -26.15 -2.80
CA PHE A 2 25.06 -24.99 -3.10
C PHE A 2 25.21 -23.83 -2.10
N GLN A 3 26.29 -23.82 -1.32
CA GLN A 3 26.50 -22.81 -0.24
C GLN A 3 27.44 -21.66 -0.64
N GLN A 4 27.72 -21.44 -1.91
CA GLN A 4 28.72 -20.46 -2.36
C GLN A 4 28.23 -19.40 -3.35
N LEU A 5 26.93 -19.07 -3.38
CA LEU A 5 26.38 -18.01 -4.23
C LEU A 5 25.56 -16.98 -3.44
N MET A 6 25.93 -16.68 -2.21
CA MET A 6 25.48 -15.45 -1.57
C MET A 6 26.48 -14.35 -1.93
N PRO A 7 26.07 -13.25 -2.58
CA PRO A 7 26.96 -12.12 -2.81
C PRO A 7 27.35 -11.53 -1.45
N GLN A 8 28.64 -11.59 -1.10
CA GLN A 8 29.20 -11.07 0.14
C GLN A 8 29.30 -9.53 0.19
N ASN A 9 28.62 -8.81 -0.69
CA ASN A 9 28.57 -7.35 -0.72
C ASN A 9 27.13 -6.85 -0.70
N ILE A 10 26.34 -7.24 0.30
CA ILE A 10 25.23 -6.41 0.73
C ILE A 10 25.90 -5.27 1.49
N LEU A 11 25.98 -4.09 0.89
CA LEU A 11 26.36 -2.87 1.58
C LEU A 11 25.61 -2.83 2.91
N PRO A 12 26.28 -2.56 4.04
CA PRO A 12 25.60 -2.45 5.31
C PRO A 12 24.48 -1.44 5.13
N PHE A 13 23.24 -1.87 5.37
CA PHE A 13 22.07 -1.00 5.39
C PHE A 13 22.40 0.16 6.32
N GLU A 14 22.45 1.38 5.78
CA GLU A 14 22.67 2.58 6.59
C GLU A 14 21.69 2.53 7.76
N SER A 15 22.19 2.54 8.99
CA SER A 15 21.36 2.50 10.18
C SER A 15 20.31 3.60 10.07
N ARG A 16 19.03 3.23 10.10
CA ARG A 16 17.93 4.20 10.04
C ARG A 16 18.18 5.28 11.07
N THR A 17 18.03 6.53 10.66
CA THR A 17 18.11 7.67 11.58
C THR A 17 17.12 7.47 12.72
N PRO A 18 17.49 7.71 13.99
CA PRO A 18 16.56 7.64 15.11
C PRO A 18 15.33 8.49 14.81
N ARG A 19 14.14 7.88 14.84
CA ARG A 19 12.86 8.54 14.56
C ARG A 19 11.86 8.30 15.70
N PRO A 20 10.78 9.08 15.81
CA PRO A 20 9.68 8.80 16.74
C PRO A 20 9.12 7.38 16.56
N THR A 21 8.75 6.73 17.66
CA THR A 21 8.55 5.29 17.80
C THR A 21 7.27 4.71 17.18
N GLY A 22 6.40 5.51 16.55
CA GLY A 22 5.15 5.02 15.95
C GLY A 22 5.37 4.06 14.79
N VAL A 23 4.55 3.01 14.71
CA VAL A 23 4.53 2.06 13.60
C VAL A 23 3.86 2.71 12.38
N ARG A 24 4.51 2.63 11.22
CA ARG A 24 4.04 3.23 9.97
C ARG A 24 3.88 2.17 8.89
N ALA A 25 2.65 2.03 8.39
CA ALA A 25 2.33 1.13 7.29
C ALA A 25 1.85 1.91 6.07
N VAL A 26 2.39 1.59 4.89
CA VAL A 26 1.87 2.06 3.60
C VAL A 26 1.10 0.93 2.96
N VAL A 27 -0.16 1.20 2.61
CA VAL A 27 -1.03 0.22 1.93
C VAL A 27 -1.40 0.76 0.55
N THR A 28 -1.01 0.01 -0.46
CA THR A 28 -1.27 0.29 -1.87
C THR A 28 -2.31 -0.68 -2.44
N GLY A 29 -2.50 -0.66 -3.72
CA GLY A 29 -3.43 -1.50 -4.47
C GLY A 29 -4.29 -0.67 -5.42
N GLN A 30 -4.74 -1.29 -6.50
CA GLN A 30 -5.49 -0.61 -7.55
C GLN A 30 -6.81 0.02 -7.06
N VAL A 31 -7.42 0.85 -7.88
CA VAL A 31 -8.76 1.39 -7.65
C VAL A 31 -9.79 0.25 -7.66
N GLY A 32 -10.94 0.42 -6.97
CA GLY A 32 -12.01 -0.59 -6.90
C GLY A 32 -11.80 -1.69 -5.86
N LEU A 33 -10.77 -1.59 -5.01
CA LEU A 33 -10.53 -2.58 -3.94
C LEU A 33 -11.22 -2.23 -2.60
N GLU A 34 -11.93 -1.10 -2.50
CA GLU A 34 -12.55 -0.65 -1.23
C GLU A 34 -11.56 -0.75 -0.05
N LYS A 35 -10.33 -0.32 -0.28
CA LYS A 35 -9.23 -0.40 0.71
C LYS A 35 -9.58 0.26 2.04
N LYS A 36 -10.35 1.35 2.00
CA LYS A 36 -10.77 2.10 3.19
C LYS A 36 -11.50 1.20 4.20
N ASP A 37 -12.50 0.44 3.75
CA ASP A 37 -13.31 -0.42 4.62
C ASP A 37 -12.48 -1.55 5.23
N PHE A 38 -11.57 -2.12 4.44
CA PHE A 38 -10.62 -3.11 4.92
C PHE A 38 -9.69 -2.52 6.00
N LEU A 39 -9.15 -1.33 5.75
CA LEU A 39 -8.22 -0.68 6.68
C LEU A 39 -8.92 -0.17 7.94
N GLN A 40 -10.20 0.22 7.85
CA GLN A 40 -11.00 0.54 9.02
C GLN A 40 -11.13 -0.67 9.96
N GLN A 41 -11.29 -1.89 9.42
CA GLN A 41 -11.29 -3.10 10.24
C GLN A 41 -9.94 -3.30 10.97
N VAL A 42 -8.82 -2.96 10.33
CA VAL A 42 -7.49 -3.02 10.98
C VAL A 42 -7.42 -2.03 12.15
N VAL A 43 -7.91 -0.80 11.95
CA VAL A 43 -7.98 0.23 13.00
C VAL A 43 -8.86 -0.25 14.17
N ASP A 44 -10.01 -0.85 13.87
CA ASP A 44 -10.93 -1.36 14.90
C ASP A 44 -10.32 -2.51 15.70
N ILE A 45 -9.59 -3.40 15.03
CA ILE A 45 -8.80 -4.47 15.69
C ILE A 45 -7.73 -3.85 16.59
N ALA A 46 -7.00 -2.85 16.11
CA ALA A 46 -5.97 -2.18 16.89
C ALA A 46 -6.58 -1.53 18.14
N ARG A 47 -7.68 -0.80 17.97
CA ARG A 47 -8.42 -0.17 19.08
C ARG A 47 -8.91 -1.20 20.10
N SER A 48 -9.44 -2.34 19.66
CA SER A 48 -9.87 -3.43 20.57
C SER A 48 -8.74 -4.03 21.39
N LYS A 49 -7.50 -3.80 20.97
CA LYS A 49 -6.26 -4.24 21.63
C LYS A 49 -5.53 -3.09 22.36
N GLY A 50 -6.21 -1.96 22.56
CA GLY A 50 -5.68 -0.80 23.29
C GLY A 50 -4.63 0.01 22.51
N ARG A 51 -4.63 -0.06 21.18
CA ARG A 51 -3.76 0.75 20.32
C ARG A 51 -4.54 1.77 19.51
N GLU A 52 -4.02 2.97 19.42
CA GLU A 52 -4.56 4.01 18.55
C GLU A 52 -3.74 4.09 17.27
N VAL A 53 -4.43 4.00 16.14
CA VAL A 53 -3.83 4.08 14.80
C VAL A 53 -4.58 5.14 14.00
N GLN A 54 -3.85 6.07 13.41
CA GLN A 54 -4.41 7.04 12.48
C GLN A 54 -4.43 6.47 11.06
N LEU A 55 -5.59 6.49 10.42
CA LEU A 55 -5.78 6.08 9.03
C LEU A 55 -5.86 7.31 8.13
N PHE A 56 -4.93 7.42 7.20
CA PHE A 56 -4.89 8.47 6.19
C PHE A 56 -5.31 7.92 4.83
N ASN A 57 -6.47 8.33 4.34
CA ASN A 57 -6.95 8.01 2.99
C ASN A 57 -6.51 9.12 2.02
N VAL A 58 -5.37 8.95 1.35
CA VAL A 58 -4.76 9.99 0.50
C VAL A 58 -5.72 10.51 -0.56
N GLY A 59 -6.49 9.64 -1.20
CA GLY A 59 -7.48 10.05 -2.20
C GLY A 59 -8.57 10.97 -1.61
N GLU A 60 -9.11 10.65 -0.44
CA GLU A 60 -10.13 11.49 0.24
C GLU A 60 -9.55 12.84 0.65
N LEU A 61 -8.34 12.86 1.19
CA LEU A 61 -7.66 14.09 1.58
C LEU A 61 -7.38 14.98 0.36
N MET A 62 -7.02 14.39 -0.80
CA MET A 62 -6.86 15.15 -2.04
C MET A 62 -8.17 15.78 -2.51
N TYR A 63 -9.31 15.09 -2.38
CA TYR A 63 -10.63 15.67 -2.67
C TYR A 63 -11.00 16.79 -1.69
N ALA A 64 -10.66 16.65 -0.41
CA ALA A 64 -10.91 17.69 0.59
C ALA A 64 -10.12 18.98 0.29
N GLU A 65 -8.89 18.87 -0.22
CA GLU A 65 -8.09 20.03 -0.65
C GLU A 65 -8.53 20.64 -1.99
N ALA A 66 -9.31 19.91 -2.77
CA ALA A 66 -9.75 20.34 -4.10
C ALA A 66 -11.26 20.14 -4.29
N PRO A 67 -12.10 20.91 -3.58
CA PRO A 67 -13.55 20.77 -3.59
C PRO A 67 -14.20 21.12 -4.94
N ASP A 68 -13.45 21.71 -5.85
CA ASP A 68 -13.85 21.97 -7.24
C ASP A 68 -13.87 20.72 -8.12
N ILE A 69 -13.32 19.60 -7.63
CA ILE A 69 -13.22 18.36 -8.39
C ILE A 69 -14.45 17.48 -8.10
N VAL A 70 -15.11 17.08 -9.17
CA VAL A 70 -16.25 16.13 -9.09
C VAL A 70 -15.77 14.80 -8.50
N PRO A 71 -16.47 14.21 -7.51
CA PRO A 71 -16.14 12.90 -6.97
C PRO A 71 -15.97 11.85 -8.08
N GLY A 72 -14.96 11.00 -7.96
CA GLY A 72 -14.61 9.99 -8.97
C GLY A 72 -13.75 10.52 -10.13
N ARG A 73 -13.55 11.84 -10.28
CA ARG A 73 -12.89 12.46 -11.45
C ARG A 73 -11.48 12.99 -11.17
N ILE A 74 -10.90 12.69 -10.03
CA ILE A 74 -9.57 13.22 -9.65
C ILE A 74 -8.46 12.80 -10.63
N LEU A 75 -8.54 11.61 -11.22
CA LEU A 75 -7.57 11.13 -12.20
C LEU A 75 -7.70 11.80 -13.57
N ASP A 76 -8.76 12.59 -13.80
CA ASP A 76 -8.93 13.40 -15.01
C ASP A 76 -8.08 14.68 -15.00
N LEU A 77 -7.55 15.04 -13.84
CA LEU A 77 -6.65 16.18 -13.68
C LEU A 77 -5.33 15.99 -14.42
N SER A 78 -4.66 17.09 -14.70
CA SER A 78 -3.29 17.04 -15.19
C SER A 78 -2.36 16.37 -14.18
N ARG A 79 -1.32 15.68 -14.66
CA ARG A 79 -0.31 15.04 -13.81
C ARG A 79 0.32 16.02 -12.82
N GLN A 80 0.55 17.26 -13.26
CA GLN A 80 1.11 18.30 -12.40
C GLN A 80 0.18 18.62 -11.23
N ARG A 81 -1.13 18.81 -11.47
CA ARG A 81 -2.10 19.08 -10.42
C ARG A 81 -2.24 17.90 -9.45
N LEU A 82 -2.30 16.66 -9.97
CA LEU A 82 -2.31 15.44 -9.15
C LEU A 82 -1.08 15.37 -8.23
N THR A 83 0.10 15.65 -8.76
CA THR A 83 1.34 15.65 -7.98
C THR A 83 1.32 16.72 -6.89
N THR A 84 0.88 17.95 -7.23
CA THR A 84 0.79 19.06 -6.27
C THR A 84 -0.17 18.73 -5.12
N LEU A 85 -1.38 18.26 -5.41
CA LEU A 85 -2.36 17.87 -4.40
C LEU A 85 -1.82 16.76 -3.49
N ARG A 86 -1.22 15.73 -4.08
CA ARG A 86 -0.65 14.64 -3.29
C ARG A 86 0.46 15.11 -2.37
N ARG A 87 1.37 15.96 -2.88
CA ARG A 87 2.44 16.53 -2.06
C ARG A 87 1.91 17.36 -0.91
N SER A 88 0.82 18.09 -1.12
CA SER A 88 0.17 18.86 -0.06
C SER A 88 -0.36 17.96 1.05
N VAL A 89 -1.18 16.98 0.69
CA VAL A 89 -1.74 15.98 1.63
C VAL A 89 -0.63 15.26 2.42
N PHE A 90 0.44 14.87 1.75
CA PHE A 90 1.55 14.17 2.41
C PHE A 90 2.28 15.02 3.45
N LYS A 91 2.27 16.34 3.37
CA LYS A 91 2.83 17.19 4.43
C LYS A 91 2.10 17.00 5.77
N ASP A 92 0.80 16.81 5.74
CA ASP A 92 0.02 16.58 6.96
C ASP A 92 0.27 15.18 7.53
N ILE A 93 0.41 14.17 6.66
CA ILE A 93 0.79 12.81 7.05
C ILE A 93 2.19 12.80 7.70
N LEU A 94 3.15 13.51 7.12
CA LEU A 94 4.51 13.62 7.66
C LEU A 94 4.53 14.35 9.00
N ARG A 95 3.71 15.40 9.17
CA ARG A 95 3.57 16.05 10.48
C ARG A 95 3.01 15.10 11.54
N ALA A 96 1.98 14.32 11.20
CA ALA A 96 1.46 13.29 12.10
C ALA A 96 2.51 12.23 12.42
N ALA A 97 3.25 11.74 11.42
CA ALA A 97 4.33 10.78 11.61
C ALA A 97 5.42 11.29 12.56
N ALA A 98 5.74 12.60 12.50
CA ALA A 98 6.72 13.23 13.36
C ALA A 98 6.32 13.25 14.85
N THR A 99 5.03 13.11 15.18
CA THR A 99 4.57 13.02 16.58
C THR A 99 4.77 11.64 17.20
N GLY A 100 5.15 10.63 16.39
CA GLY A 100 5.35 9.27 16.87
C GLY A 100 4.07 8.45 17.03
N VAL A 101 2.97 8.87 16.41
CA VAL A 101 1.72 8.09 16.38
C VAL A 101 1.84 6.92 15.42
N ASP A 102 1.13 5.84 15.72
CA ASP A 102 0.96 4.73 14.78
C ASP A 102 0.06 5.19 13.62
N LEU A 103 0.45 4.88 12.39
CA LEU A 103 -0.33 5.31 11.22
C LEU A 103 -0.37 4.29 10.09
N ILE A 104 -1.47 4.33 9.35
CA ILE A 104 -1.67 3.61 8.10
C ILE A 104 -1.94 4.64 7.00
N VAL A 105 -1.15 4.61 5.94
CA VAL A 105 -1.33 5.45 4.75
C VAL A 105 -1.96 4.60 3.64
N ASN A 106 -3.22 4.86 3.34
CA ASN A 106 -3.94 4.27 2.21
C ASN A 106 -3.69 5.09 0.95
N THR A 107 -2.96 4.53 0.02
CA THR A 107 -2.57 5.21 -1.23
C THR A 107 -2.56 4.25 -2.42
N HIS A 108 -1.90 4.65 -3.49
CA HIS A 108 -1.60 3.84 -4.68
C HIS A 108 -0.10 3.91 -4.97
N ALA A 109 0.46 2.86 -5.55
CA ALA A 109 1.82 2.89 -6.09
C ALA A 109 1.82 3.41 -7.53
N THR A 110 0.79 3.05 -8.29
CA THR A 110 0.65 3.41 -9.71
C THR A 110 -0.75 3.86 -10.05
N PHE A 111 -0.87 4.66 -11.11
CA PHE A 111 -2.12 4.86 -11.82
C PHE A 111 -1.97 4.44 -13.27
N ARG A 112 -2.92 3.64 -13.74
CA ARG A 112 -3.12 3.32 -15.15
C ARG A 112 -4.39 4.02 -15.63
N TRP A 113 -4.23 5.16 -16.29
CA TRP A 113 -5.32 6.03 -16.69
C TRP A 113 -5.09 6.61 -18.08
N LYS A 114 -5.93 7.59 -18.51
CA LYS A 114 -5.79 8.25 -19.83
C LYS A 114 -4.41 8.82 -20.13
N HIS A 115 -3.61 9.09 -19.12
CA HIS A 115 -2.21 9.55 -19.27
C HIS A 115 -1.20 8.39 -19.35
N GLY A 116 -1.66 7.14 -19.47
CA GLY A 116 -0.86 5.93 -19.39
C GLY A 116 -0.54 5.51 -17.96
N LEU A 117 0.50 4.71 -17.81
CA LEU A 117 1.02 4.28 -16.51
C LEU A 117 1.94 5.38 -15.93
N PHE A 118 1.73 5.74 -14.68
CA PHE A 118 2.60 6.67 -13.98
C PHE A 118 2.64 6.41 -12.46
N PRO A 119 3.74 6.78 -11.78
CA PRO A 119 3.86 6.64 -10.33
C PRO A 119 2.80 7.47 -9.60
N ALA A 120 2.20 6.88 -8.59
CA ALA A 120 1.20 7.51 -7.73
C ALA A 120 1.78 7.98 -6.40
N TYR A 121 3.08 8.10 -6.26
CA TYR A 121 3.79 8.53 -5.06
C TYR A 121 4.93 9.49 -5.38
N ASP A 122 5.36 10.23 -4.36
CA ASP A 122 6.58 11.05 -4.39
C ASP A 122 7.67 10.32 -3.58
N HIS A 123 8.78 9.99 -4.24
CA HIS A 123 9.84 9.20 -3.61
C HIS A 123 10.47 9.92 -2.41
N ALA A 124 10.66 11.23 -2.47
CA ALA A 124 11.24 11.99 -1.37
C ALA A 124 10.34 11.96 -0.13
N GLN A 125 9.02 12.14 -0.32
CA GLN A 125 8.05 12.08 0.76
C GLN A 125 7.91 10.67 1.35
N MET A 126 7.99 9.62 0.51
CA MET A 126 8.00 8.23 1.00
C MET A 126 9.25 7.91 1.82
N ARG A 127 10.42 8.43 1.42
CA ARG A 127 11.65 8.32 2.21
C ARG A 127 11.55 9.06 3.54
N GLU A 128 10.96 10.25 3.55
CA GLU A 128 10.74 11.03 4.77
C GLU A 128 9.73 10.35 5.70
N LEU A 129 8.68 9.73 5.13
CA LEU A 129 7.73 8.92 5.89
C LEU A 129 8.42 7.75 6.58
N ASP A 130 9.40 7.15 5.94
CA ASP A 130 10.20 6.03 6.46
C ASP A 130 9.32 4.93 7.07
N ALA A 131 8.39 4.38 6.27
CA ALA A 131 7.46 3.37 6.75
C ALA A 131 8.15 2.05 7.10
N ASP A 132 7.61 1.32 8.10
CA ASP A 132 8.14 0.04 8.57
C ASP A 132 7.77 -1.12 7.65
N LEU A 133 6.60 -1.02 7.01
CA LEU A 133 6.11 -2.04 6.10
C LEU A 133 5.28 -1.45 4.98
N TYR A 134 5.30 -2.14 3.85
CA TYR A 134 4.54 -1.82 2.65
C TYR A 134 3.66 -3.01 2.30
N VAL A 135 2.40 -2.76 2.01
CA VAL A 135 1.43 -3.81 1.73
C VAL A 135 0.68 -3.49 0.45
N THR A 136 0.71 -4.40 -0.52
CA THR A 136 -0.21 -4.31 -1.65
C THR A 136 -1.44 -5.13 -1.35
N LEU A 137 -2.60 -4.46 -1.30
CA LEU A 137 -3.87 -5.14 -1.18
C LEU A 137 -4.33 -5.60 -2.56
N VAL A 138 -4.73 -6.86 -2.65
CA VAL A 138 -5.28 -7.48 -3.87
C VAL A 138 -6.65 -8.09 -3.61
N ASP A 139 -7.43 -8.28 -4.66
CA ASP A 139 -8.74 -8.95 -4.57
C ASP A 139 -8.96 -9.82 -5.80
N ASN A 140 -10.09 -10.53 -5.81
CA ASN A 140 -10.57 -11.21 -7.00
C ASN A 140 -10.75 -10.21 -8.14
N VAL A 141 -10.25 -10.57 -9.32
CA VAL A 141 -10.21 -9.66 -10.48
C VAL A 141 -11.61 -9.35 -10.99
N ASP A 142 -12.51 -10.33 -11.00
CA ASP A 142 -13.90 -10.13 -11.45
C ASP A 142 -14.62 -9.17 -10.51
N ALA A 143 -14.48 -9.36 -9.20
CA ALA A 143 -15.08 -8.47 -8.20
C ALA A 143 -14.51 -7.04 -8.27
N ALA A 144 -13.22 -6.88 -8.55
CA ALA A 144 -12.61 -5.58 -8.75
C ALA A 144 -13.12 -4.91 -10.04
N HIS A 145 -13.29 -5.69 -11.11
CA HIS A 145 -13.84 -5.24 -12.37
C HIS A 145 -15.28 -4.73 -12.23
N GLU A 146 -16.16 -5.51 -11.60
CA GLU A 146 -17.54 -5.12 -11.34
C GLU A 146 -17.64 -3.81 -10.53
N ARG A 147 -16.78 -3.64 -9.52
CA ARG A 147 -16.74 -2.40 -8.73
C ARG A 147 -16.25 -1.20 -9.55
N LEU A 148 -15.24 -1.40 -10.40
CA LEU A 148 -14.73 -0.33 -11.27
C LEU A 148 -15.78 0.14 -12.27
N GLU A 149 -16.53 -0.77 -12.87
CA GLU A 149 -17.64 -0.42 -13.78
C GLU A 149 -18.78 0.28 -13.04
N ARG A 150 -19.19 -0.24 -11.89
CA ARG A 150 -20.31 0.31 -11.11
C ARG A 150 -20.01 1.69 -10.52
N ASP A 151 -18.83 1.87 -9.93
CA ASP A 151 -18.54 3.03 -9.07
C ASP A 151 -17.73 4.11 -9.78
N HIS A 152 -17.04 3.77 -10.87
CA HIS A 152 -16.11 4.69 -11.54
C HIS A 152 -16.38 4.88 -13.03
N ASP A 153 -17.35 4.19 -13.62
CA ASP A 153 -17.62 4.19 -15.08
C ASP A 153 -16.35 3.90 -15.91
N ILE A 154 -15.51 3.00 -15.42
CA ILE A 154 -14.25 2.63 -16.04
C ILE A 154 -14.41 1.29 -16.75
N ARG A 155 -14.25 1.29 -18.05
CA ARG A 155 -14.29 0.08 -18.89
C ARG A 155 -12.89 -0.46 -19.16
N HIS A 156 -12.27 -1.01 -18.15
CA HIS A 156 -11.04 -1.79 -18.31
C HIS A 156 -11.39 -3.25 -18.64
N THR A 157 -10.59 -3.88 -19.49
CA THR A 157 -10.67 -5.35 -19.65
C THR A 157 -10.13 -6.05 -18.41
N LEU A 158 -10.53 -7.30 -18.18
CA LEU A 158 -9.95 -8.13 -17.10
C LEU A 158 -8.42 -8.20 -17.21
N LYS A 159 -7.88 -8.22 -18.45
CA LYS A 159 -6.43 -8.18 -18.68
C LYS A 159 -5.82 -6.88 -18.16
N ASP A 160 -6.43 -5.73 -18.41
CA ASP A 160 -5.92 -4.44 -17.93
C ASP A 160 -5.89 -4.40 -16.41
N ILE A 161 -6.89 -4.96 -15.75
CA ILE A 161 -6.99 -5.03 -14.29
C ILE A 161 -5.92 -5.96 -13.71
N LEU A 162 -5.68 -7.12 -14.35
CA LEU A 162 -4.60 -8.02 -13.98
C LEU A 162 -3.24 -7.36 -14.11
N VAL A 163 -2.99 -6.69 -15.23
CA VAL A 163 -1.72 -5.96 -15.45
C VAL A 163 -1.55 -4.86 -14.41
N TRP A 164 -2.58 -4.07 -14.14
CA TRP A 164 -2.51 -3.01 -13.12
C TRP A 164 -2.22 -3.57 -11.72
N ARG A 165 -2.83 -4.72 -11.38
CA ARG A 165 -2.53 -5.40 -10.11
C ARG A 165 -1.05 -5.77 -9.98
N GLU A 166 -0.45 -6.36 -11.03
CA GLU A 166 0.97 -6.71 -11.03
C GLU A 166 1.87 -5.46 -10.97
N GLU A 167 1.50 -4.39 -11.66
CA GLU A 167 2.20 -3.10 -11.59
C GLU A 167 2.19 -2.51 -10.17
N GLU A 168 1.05 -2.57 -9.46
CA GLU A 168 0.95 -2.15 -8.05
C GLU A 168 1.88 -2.98 -7.16
N ILE A 169 1.90 -4.31 -7.34
CA ILE A 169 2.76 -5.21 -6.56
C ILE A 169 4.23 -4.87 -6.79
N VAL A 170 4.68 -4.89 -8.04
CA VAL A 170 6.10 -4.68 -8.39
C VAL A 170 6.58 -3.30 -7.96
N VAL A 171 5.79 -2.25 -8.17
CA VAL A 171 6.18 -0.89 -7.80
C VAL A 171 6.18 -0.70 -6.28
N THR A 172 5.24 -1.32 -5.55
CA THR A 172 5.23 -1.29 -4.09
C THR A 172 6.45 -2.02 -3.51
N GLU A 173 6.81 -3.17 -4.05
CA GLU A 173 8.01 -3.92 -3.66
C GLU A 173 9.27 -3.10 -3.91
N ALA A 174 9.43 -2.56 -5.12
CA ALA A 174 10.58 -1.71 -5.46
C ALA A 174 10.69 -0.47 -4.55
N MET A 175 9.56 0.15 -4.19
CA MET A 175 9.52 1.27 -3.25
C MET A 175 9.93 0.82 -1.83
N ALA A 176 9.43 -0.31 -1.37
CA ALA A 176 9.78 -0.87 -0.07
C ALA A 176 11.28 -1.21 0.03
N ASP A 177 11.83 -1.88 -0.97
CA ASP A 177 13.24 -2.24 -1.03
C ASP A 177 14.16 -1.01 -1.03
N ALA A 178 13.76 0.04 -1.76
CA ALA A 178 14.53 1.27 -1.83
C ALA A 178 14.51 2.12 -0.54
N ILE A 179 13.49 1.95 0.33
CA ILE A 179 13.26 2.80 1.50
C ILE A 179 13.44 2.01 2.80
N ALA A 180 12.77 0.88 2.94
CA ALA A 180 12.72 0.09 4.17
C ALA A 180 13.69 -1.09 4.17
N GLY A 181 14.22 -1.44 3.01
CA GLY A 181 15.07 -2.60 2.81
C GLY A 181 14.29 -3.87 2.46
N TYR A 182 15.05 -4.87 2.03
CA TYR A 182 14.50 -6.12 1.54
C TYR A 182 13.60 -6.83 2.56
N GLY A 183 12.47 -7.37 2.07
CA GLY A 183 11.57 -8.19 2.88
C GLY A 183 10.54 -7.42 3.70
N GLN A 184 10.36 -6.12 3.46
CA GLN A 184 9.34 -5.28 4.09
C GLN A 184 8.10 -5.06 3.21
N ALA A 185 8.03 -5.71 2.04
CA ALA A 185 6.86 -5.71 1.16
C ALA A 185 6.03 -6.99 1.36
N TYR A 186 4.71 -6.83 1.39
CA TYR A 186 3.75 -7.92 1.56
C TYR A 186 2.59 -7.76 0.59
N VAL A 187 2.05 -8.90 0.13
CA VAL A 187 0.79 -8.94 -0.63
C VAL A 187 -0.27 -9.56 0.24
N LEU A 188 -1.38 -8.87 0.46
CA LEU A 188 -2.52 -9.38 1.23
C LEU A 188 -3.77 -9.40 0.36
N SER A 189 -4.53 -10.49 0.44
CA SER A 189 -5.83 -10.57 -0.20
C SER A 189 -6.89 -9.87 0.66
N ARG A 190 -7.78 -9.10 0.02
CA ARG A 190 -8.97 -8.53 0.66
C ARG A 190 -10.02 -9.61 0.97
N SER A 191 -10.06 -10.72 0.22
CA SER A 191 -10.95 -11.84 0.50
C SER A 191 -10.75 -12.36 1.91
N ASN A 192 -11.84 -12.74 2.61
CA ASN A 192 -11.84 -13.03 4.06
C ASN A 192 -11.33 -11.84 4.89
N SER A 193 -11.87 -10.67 4.64
CA SER A 193 -11.40 -9.37 5.14
C SER A 193 -11.04 -9.36 6.64
N ARG A 194 -11.83 -10.00 7.51
CA ARG A 194 -11.56 -10.05 8.95
C ARG A 194 -10.27 -10.80 9.31
N ILE A 195 -9.99 -11.94 8.64
CA ILE A 195 -8.77 -12.72 8.88
C ILE A 195 -7.56 -11.95 8.35
N ASN A 196 -7.69 -11.35 7.17
CA ASN A 196 -6.62 -10.62 6.53
C ASN A 196 -6.37 -9.24 7.19
N ALA A 197 -7.41 -8.57 7.70
CA ALA A 197 -7.24 -7.39 8.54
C ALA A 197 -6.47 -7.71 9.84
N LEU A 198 -6.76 -8.86 10.47
CA LEU A 198 -5.97 -9.35 11.61
C LEU A 198 -4.52 -9.68 11.19
N ALA A 199 -4.32 -10.21 9.97
CA ALA A 199 -2.97 -10.46 9.46
C ALA A 199 -2.17 -9.15 9.31
N LEU A 200 -2.77 -8.10 8.75
CA LEU A 200 -2.13 -6.78 8.66
C LEU A 200 -1.82 -6.22 10.05
N TYR A 201 -2.77 -6.27 11.00
CA TYR A 201 -2.51 -5.89 12.39
C TYR A 201 -1.28 -6.61 12.97
N ARG A 202 -1.16 -7.94 12.73
CA ARG A 202 -0.04 -8.74 13.20
C ARG A 202 1.29 -8.37 12.53
N LEU A 203 1.27 -8.04 11.24
CA LEU A 203 2.45 -7.55 10.54
C LEU A 203 2.96 -6.25 11.16
N MET A 204 2.07 -5.35 11.58
CA MET A 204 2.42 -4.09 12.23
C MET A 204 2.97 -4.28 13.64
N TYR A 205 2.37 -5.16 14.44
CA TYR A 205 2.60 -5.18 15.89
C TYR A 205 3.20 -6.47 16.45
N GLU A 206 3.22 -7.53 15.65
CA GLU A 206 3.78 -8.84 16.04
C GLU A 206 4.87 -9.29 15.04
N PRO A 207 5.92 -8.47 14.76
CA PRO A 207 6.91 -8.77 13.73
C PRO A 207 7.71 -10.06 14.02
N GLN A 208 7.82 -10.45 15.30
CA GLN A 208 8.51 -11.67 15.73
C GLN A 208 7.66 -12.95 15.59
N ARG A 209 6.42 -12.84 15.18
CA ARG A 209 5.55 -13.99 14.99
C ARG A 209 6.09 -14.89 13.89
N LYS A 210 6.24 -16.18 14.19
CA LYS A 210 6.69 -17.17 13.22
C LYS A 210 5.74 -17.22 12.02
N ARG A 211 6.30 -17.16 10.83
CA ARG A 211 5.60 -17.32 9.56
C ARG A 211 5.92 -18.71 9.01
N VAL A 212 4.91 -19.40 8.52
CA VAL A 212 5.07 -20.72 7.92
C VAL A 212 4.78 -20.60 6.44
N TYR A 213 5.70 -21.05 5.61
CA TYR A 213 5.51 -21.22 4.18
C TYR A 213 5.21 -22.71 3.91
N PRO A 214 3.95 -23.09 3.65
CA PRO A 214 3.65 -24.45 3.23
C PRO A 214 4.13 -24.68 1.80
N SER A 215 5.04 -25.61 1.61
CA SER A 215 5.46 -26.06 0.27
C SER A 215 4.74 -27.35 -0.07
N PHE A 216 4.06 -27.37 -1.20
CA PHE A 216 3.39 -28.56 -1.72
C PHE A 216 4.09 -29.01 -3.03
N PRO A 217 4.34 -30.33 -3.21
CA PRO A 217 4.82 -30.81 -4.50
C PRO A 217 3.72 -30.62 -5.56
N MET A 218 4.04 -29.87 -6.62
CA MET A 218 3.09 -29.61 -7.72
C MET A 218 2.95 -30.81 -8.69
N THR A 219 3.65 -31.91 -8.42
CA THR A 219 3.76 -33.07 -9.36
C THR A 219 2.61 -34.08 -9.25
N HIS A 220 1.58 -33.86 -8.42
CA HIS A 220 0.49 -34.80 -8.23
C HIS A 220 -0.91 -34.19 -8.36
N VAL A 221 -1.06 -33.13 -9.14
CA VAL A 221 -2.39 -32.68 -9.57
C VAL A 221 -2.66 -33.30 -10.94
N MET A 222 -3.17 -34.55 -10.91
CA MET A 222 -3.85 -35.16 -12.04
C MET A 222 -5.36 -35.06 -11.83
#